data_a981c065d44ee1ec748f94f2b31e6161
#
_entry.id   a981c065d44ee1ec748f94f2b31e6161
#
_cell.length_a   1.000
_cell.length_b   1.000
_cell.length_c   1.000
_cell.angle_alpha   90.00
_cell.angle_beta   90.00
_cell.angle_gamma   90.00
#
_symmetry.space_group_name_H-M   'P 1'
#
loop_
_entity.id
_entity.type
_entity.pdbx_description
1 polymer ?
#
loop_
_entity_poly.entity_id
_entity_poly.type
_entity_poly.pdbx_seq_one_letter_code
_entity_poly.pdbx_strand_id
1 'polypeptide(L)'
;MIPPKYQPIWDKAKEKLKQGRPDDLTHAEKVMKTILEYKGNLPIDQDILIPVAIMHDIGHCMILPEYFKYISGGGKLKNGKLAHMLIGAKIAKDILQEVGYDEEKSKEIIEIIALHDADQLEEKRPEFYNTENKRIFHDFDCLDRYNKERIDAYLKAGLFKTKEEMLKILTEKVDDLFIEEIKTQVKKQLKEL
;
A
#
# COMPACT_ATOMS: atom_id res chain seq x y z
N MET A 1 13.08 -5.49 11.16
CA MET A 1 12.74 -6.72 11.94
C MET A 1 11.27 -6.65 12.27
N ILE A 2 10.53 -7.74 12.06
CA ILE A 2 9.10 -7.82 12.39
C ILE A 2 8.93 -7.85 13.90
N PRO A 3 8.11 -6.98 14.53
CA PRO A 3 7.83 -7.06 15.94
C PRO A 3 7.20 -8.42 16.30
N PRO A 4 7.61 -9.07 17.42
CA PRO A 4 7.15 -10.42 17.76
C PRO A 4 5.62 -10.59 17.77
N LYS A 5 4.90 -9.55 18.14
CA LYS A 5 3.43 -9.53 18.16
C LYS A 5 2.80 -9.84 16.79
N TYR A 6 3.44 -9.38 15.69
CA TYR A 6 2.93 -9.54 14.33
C TYR A 6 3.59 -10.69 13.56
N GLN A 7 4.54 -11.40 14.20
CA GLN A 7 5.25 -12.51 13.58
C GLN A 7 4.31 -13.61 13.07
N PRO A 8 3.24 -14.01 13.82
CA PRO A 8 2.31 -15.03 13.32
C PRO A 8 1.58 -14.63 12.03
N ILE A 9 1.21 -13.33 11.90
CA ILE A 9 0.60 -12.81 10.66
C ILE A 9 1.62 -12.85 9.53
N TRP A 10 2.84 -12.36 9.79
CA TRP A 10 3.92 -12.34 8.80
C TRP A 10 4.24 -13.73 8.25
N ASP A 11 4.39 -14.74 9.13
CA ASP A 11 4.74 -16.09 8.74
C ASP A 11 3.72 -16.74 7.79
N LYS A 12 2.44 -16.35 7.92
CA LYS A 12 1.38 -16.79 7.02
C LYS A 12 1.30 -15.97 5.73
N ALA A 13 1.55 -14.66 5.81
CA ALA A 13 1.43 -13.75 4.68
C ALA A 13 2.62 -13.83 3.71
N LYS A 14 3.85 -13.95 4.21
CA LYS A 14 5.08 -13.84 3.40
C LYS A 14 5.15 -14.82 2.22
N GLU A 15 4.67 -16.06 2.42
CA GLU A 15 4.72 -17.06 1.34
C GLU A 15 3.68 -16.77 0.24
N LYS A 16 2.57 -16.14 0.60
CA LYS A 16 1.57 -15.68 -0.38
C LYS A 16 2.07 -14.42 -1.11
N LEU A 17 2.69 -13.47 -0.42
CA LEU A 17 3.28 -12.28 -1.05
C LEU A 17 4.36 -12.66 -2.09
N LYS A 18 5.17 -13.69 -1.83
CA LYS A 18 6.14 -14.21 -2.81
C LYS A 18 5.49 -14.80 -4.08
N GLN A 19 4.23 -15.22 -4.00
CA GLN A 19 3.46 -15.74 -5.13
C GLN A 19 2.75 -14.64 -5.91
N GLY A 20 2.70 -13.42 -5.39
CA GLY A 20 2.14 -12.24 -6.03
C GLY A 20 3.12 -11.58 -7.01
N ARG A 21 3.06 -10.25 -7.09
CA ARG A 21 4.02 -9.49 -7.91
C ARG A 21 5.44 -9.59 -7.32
N PRO A 22 6.47 -9.48 -8.15
CA PRO A 22 7.87 -9.62 -7.69
C PRO A 22 8.24 -8.72 -6.50
N ASP A 23 7.62 -7.54 -6.39
CA ASP A 23 7.95 -6.53 -5.37
C ASP A 23 7.03 -6.56 -4.14
N ASP A 24 5.95 -7.35 -4.14
CA ASP A 24 4.93 -7.30 -3.08
C ASP A 24 5.53 -7.55 -1.68
N LEU A 25 6.42 -8.53 -1.56
CA LEU A 25 7.07 -8.83 -0.28
C LEU A 25 7.92 -7.65 0.22
N THR A 26 8.78 -7.11 -0.65
CA THR A 26 9.67 -5.99 -0.29
C THR A 26 8.89 -4.70 -0.08
N HIS A 27 7.79 -4.49 -0.79
CA HIS A 27 6.89 -3.37 -0.60
C HIS A 27 6.21 -3.44 0.77
N ALA A 28 5.64 -4.57 1.14
CA ALA A 28 5.05 -4.78 2.47
C ALA A 28 6.05 -4.51 3.60
N GLU A 29 7.30 -4.98 3.47
CA GLU A 29 8.38 -4.71 4.43
C GLU A 29 8.69 -3.21 4.53
N LYS A 30 8.75 -2.48 3.41
CA LYS A 30 9.01 -1.05 3.39
C LYS A 30 7.89 -0.25 4.04
N VAL A 31 6.62 -0.52 3.69
CA VAL A 31 5.46 0.16 4.28
C VAL A 31 5.41 -0.08 5.79
N MET A 32 5.57 -1.33 6.22
CA MET A 32 5.64 -1.67 7.64
C MET A 32 6.78 -0.93 8.36
N LYS A 33 7.98 -0.89 7.76
CA LYS A 33 9.13 -0.16 8.32
C LYS A 33 8.82 1.33 8.46
N THR A 34 8.22 1.94 7.45
CA THR A 34 7.82 3.36 7.47
C THR A 34 6.88 3.65 8.65
N ILE A 35 5.89 2.78 8.89
CA ILE A 35 4.96 2.92 10.02
C ILE A 35 5.70 2.80 11.36
N LEU A 36 6.59 1.81 11.49
CA LEU A 36 7.34 1.55 12.74
C LEU A 36 8.34 2.68 13.06
N GLU A 37 8.95 3.28 12.07
CA GLU A 37 9.98 4.31 12.21
C GLU A 37 9.42 5.74 12.21
N TYR A 38 8.12 5.90 11.98
CA TYR A 38 7.50 7.22 11.95
C TYR A 38 7.65 7.93 13.30
N LYS A 39 8.09 9.20 13.26
CA LYS A 39 8.39 10.05 14.43
C LYS A 39 7.57 11.33 14.48
N GLY A 40 6.62 11.50 13.54
CA GLY A 40 5.74 12.66 13.50
C GLY A 40 4.60 12.57 14.52
N ASN A 41 3.59 13.42 14.35
CA ASN A 41 2.49 13.60 15.32
C ASN A 41 1.22 12.82 14.98
N LEU A 42 1.23 11.95 13.95
CA LEU A 42 0.04 11.18 13.59
C LEU A 42 -0.26 10.13 14.68
N PRO A 43 -1.53 9.90 14.99
CA PRO A 43 -1.96 8.88 15.95
C PRO A 43 -1.90 7.49 15.33
N ILE A 44 -0.70 6.93 15.25
CA ILE A 44 -0.43 5.62 14.65
C ILE A 44 -0.98 4.49 15.51
N ASP A 45 -2.08 3.84 15.11
CA ASP A 45 -2.49 2.55 15.68
C ASP A 45 -1.71 1.41 15.00
N GLN A 46 -0.58 1.02 15.60
CA GLN A 46 0.25 -0.06 15.07
C GLN A 46 -0.50 -1.39 15.01
N ASP A 47 -1.49 -1.62 15.86
CA ASP A 47 -2.27 -2.86 15.90
C ASP A 47 -3.23 -2.98 14.71
N ILE A 48 -3.50 -1.88 14.03
CA ILE A 48 -4.25 -1.87 12.77
C ILE A 48 -3.29 -1.75 11.59
N LEU A 49 -2.42 -0.73 11.60
CA LEU A 49 -1.63 -0.36 10.43
C LEU A 49 -0.52 -1.36 10.09
N ILE A 50 0.08 -2.06 11.07
CA ILE A 50 1.11 -3.07 10.78
C ILE A 50 0.52 -4.32 10.11
N PRO A 51 -0.58 -4.94 10.62
CA PRO A 51 -1.25 -6.01 9.89
C PRO A 51 -1.72 -5.61 8.48
N VAL A 52 -2.23 -4.38 8.31
CA VAL A 52 -2.58 -3.88 6.98
C VAL A 52 -1.35 -3.81 6.07
N ALA A 53 -0.25 -3.22 6.53
CA ALA A 53 1.00 -3.13 5.77
C ALA A 53 1.53 -4.51 5.33
N ILE A 54 1.39 -5.51 6.19
CA ILE A 54 1.80 -6.89 5.87
C ILE A 54 0.90 -7.50 4.78
N MET A 55 -0.41 -7.18 4.76
CA MET A 55 -1.38 -7.97 3.99
C MET A 55 -2.10 -7.21 2.87
N HIS A 56 -1.92 -5.89 2.69
CA HIS A 56 -2.73 -5.12 1.73
C HIS A 56 -2.66 -5.66 0.29
N ASP A 57 -1.48 -6.06 -0.16
CA ASP A 57 -1.22 -6.57 -1.51
C ASP A 57 -1.29 -8.12 -1.62
N ILE A 58 -1.63 -8.82 -0.54
CA ILE A 58 -1.61 -10.30 -0.49
C ILE A 58 -2.55 -10.94 -1.53
N GLY A 59 -3.56 -10.21 -1.99
CA GLY A 59 -4.50 -10.70 -3.00
C GLY A 59 -3.88 -10.95 -4.38
N HIS A 60 -2.72 -10.37 -4.67
CA HIS A 60 -2.01 -10.61 -5.92
C HIS A 60 -1.57 -12.07 -6.10
N CYS A 61 -1.42 -12.85 -5.03
CA CYS A 61 -1.10 -14.28 -5.12
C CYS A 61 -2.13 -15.11 -5.88
N MET A 62 -3.36 -14.60 -6.05
CA MET A 62 -4.44 -15.26 -6.79
C MET A 62 -4.65 -14.67 -8.19
N ILE A 63 -3.80 -13.76 -8.63
CA ILE A 63 -3.86 -13.14 -9.95
C ILE A 63 -2.77 -13.74 -10.83
N LEU A 64 -3.15 -14.18 -12.03
CA LEU A 64 -2.18 -14.75 -12.97
C LEU A 64 -1.17 -13.71 -13.42
N PRO A 65 0.15 -14.05 -13.49
CA PRO A 65 1.24 -13.11 -13.79
C PRO A 65 1.07 -12.31 -15.08
N GLU A 66 0.45 -12.88 -16.11
CA GLU A 66 0.20 -12.22 -17.38
C GLU A 66 -0.75 -11.00 -17.26
N TYR A 67 -1.52 -10.93 -16.17
CA TYR A 67 -2.43 -9.80 -15.91
C TYR A 67 -1.78 -8.68 -15.08
N PHE A 68 -0.63 -8.89 -14.45
CA PHE A 68 0.01 -7.89 -13.59
C PHE A 68 0.25 -6.55 -14.30
N LYS A 69 0.68 -6.58 -15.57
CA LYS A 69 0.88 -5.38 -16.39
C LYS A 69 -0.37 -4.52 -16.61
N TYR A 70 -1.55 -5.10 -16.42
CA TYR A 70 -2.83 -4.41 -16.60
C TYR A 70 -3.39 -3.84 -15.30
N ILE A 71 -2.90 -4.27 -14.14
CA ILE A 71 -3.35 -3.84 -12.82
C ILE A 71 -2.33 -2.95 -12.11
N SER A 72 -1.07 -2.93 -12.56
CA SER A 72 -0.01 -2.10 -11.99
C SER A 72 0.13 -0.76 -12.73
N GLY A 73 0.52 0.29 -12.04
CA GLY A 73 1.03 1.52 -12.66
C GLY A 73 0.08 2.22 -13.63
N GLY A 74 -1.22 2.33 -13.34
CA GLY A 74 -2.19 2.96 -14.23
C GLY A 74 -2.75 2.02 -15.29
N GLY A 75 -2.60 0.71 -15.10
CA GLY A 75 -3.16 -0.32 -15.97
C GLY A 75 -4.67 -0.17 -16.18
N LYS A 76 -5.14 -0.56 -17.37
CA LYS A 76 -6.51 -0.34 -17.84
C LYS A 76 -7.56 -1.29 -17.22
N LEU A 77 -7.14 -2.32 -16.47
CA LEU A 77 -8.07 -3.27 -15.85
C LEU A 77 -8.43 -2.85 -14.42
N LYS A 78 -9.38 -1.92 -14.30
CA LYS A 78 -9.96 -1.51 -13.02
C LYS A 78 -10.51 -2.69 -12.22
N ASN A 79 -11.13 -3.66 -12.88
CA ASN A 79 -11.63 -4.89 -12.25
C ASN A 79 -10.50 -5.72 -11.61
N GLY A 80 -9.28 -5.68 -12.16
CA GLY A 80 -8.12 -6.36 -11.57
C GLY A 80 -7.68 -5.73 -10.26
N LYS A 81 -7.70 -4.38 -10.17
CA LYS A 81 -7.41 -3.66 -8.92
C LYS A 81 -8.44 -3.96 -7.86
N LEU A 82 -9.73 -3.93 -8.20
CA LEU A 82 -10.78 -4.33 -7.28
C LEU A 82 -10.63 -5.80 -6.85
N ALA A 83 -10.29 -6.69 -7.77
CA ALA A 83 -10.12 -8.11 -7.48
C ALA A 83 -9.03 -8.36 -6.43
N HIS A 84 -7.81 -7.76 -6.56
CA HIS A 84 -6.75 -8.00 -5.58
C HIS A 84 -7.10 -7.47 -4.18
N MET A 85 -7.78 -6.33 -4.09
CA MET A 85 -8.27 -5.78 -2.82
C MET A 85 -9.25 -6.72 -2.13
N LEU A 86 -10.28 -7.19 -2.85
CA LEU A 86 -11.32 -8.07 -2.29
C LEU A 86 -10.77 -9.46 -1.94
N ILE A 87 -9.92 -10.02 -2.78
CA ILE A 87 -9.22 -11.28 -2.51
C ILE A 87 -8.29 -11.11 -1.31
N GLY A 88 -7.53 -10.01 -1.26
CA GLY A 88 -6.63 -9.68 -0.16
C GLY A 88 -7.38 -9.58 1.17
N ALA A 89 -8.51 -8.87 1.19
CA ALA A 89 -9.37 -8.75 2.37
C ALA A 89 -9.89 -10.11 2.87
N LYS A 90 -10.27 -11.01 1.94
CA LYS A 90 -10.68 -12.37 2.30
C LYS A 90 -9.53 -13.18 2.90
N ILE A 91 -8.36 -13.15 2.29
CA ILE A 91 -7.16 -13.86 2.79
C ILE A 91 -6.75 -13.31 4.15
N ALA A 92 -6.76 -11.98 4.31
CA ALA A 92 -6.44 -11.32 5.58
C ALA A 92 -7.41 -11.75 6.70
N LYS A 93 -8.72 -11.81 6.40
CA LYS A 93 -9.71 -12.33 7.35
C LYS A 93 -9.36 -13.74 7.83
N ASP A 94 -9.05 -14.65 6.90
CA ASP A 94 -8.74 -16.04 7.23
C ASP A 94 -7.46 -16.11 8.10
N ILE A 95 -6.41 -15.33 7.77
CA ILE A 95 -5.16 -15.25 8.56
C ILE A 95 -5.43 -14.71 9.96
N LEU A 96 -6.16 -13.58 10.09
CA LEU A 96 -6.43 -12.94 11.37
C LEU A 96 -7.24 -13.85 12.30
N GLN A 97 -8.23 -14.57 11.78
CA GLN A 97 -8.99 -15.57 12.51
C GLN A 97 -8.09 -16.73 12.99
N GLU A 98 -7.23 -17.24 12.10
CA GLU A 98 -6.35 -18.37 12.41
C GLU A 98 -5.31 -18.03 13.50
N VAL A 99 -4.83 -16.79 13.54
CA VAL A 99 -3.88 -16.34 14.59
C VAL A 99 -4.59 -15.83 15.85
N GLY A 100 -5.92 -15.82 15.89
CA GLY A 100 -6.70 -15.34 17.03
C GLY A 100 -6.53 -13.83 17.28
N TYR A 101 -6.46 -13.02 16.18
CA TYR A 101 -6.32 -11.58 16.31
C TYR A 101 -7.59 -10.93 16.86
N ASP A 102 -7.46 -9.74 17.48
CA ASP A 102 -8.59 -8.99 18.02
C ASP A 102 -9.68 -8.78 16.98
N GLU A 103 -10.94 -9.08 17.31
CA GLU A 103 -12.05 -9.12 16.36
C GLU A 103 -12.43 -7.71 15.85
N GLU A 104 -12.44 -6.71 16.73
CA GLU A 104 -12.81 -5.33 16.34
C GLU A 104 -11.73 -4.71 15.46
N LYS A 105 -10.46 -4.90 15.80
CA LYS A 105 -9.34 -4.47 14.96
C LYS A 105 -9.31 -5.20 13.63
N SER A 106 -9.63 -6.49 13.63
CA SER A 106 -9.71 -7.30 12.40
C SER A 106 -10.73 -6.75 11.42
N LYS A 107 -11.86 -6.25 11.87
CA LYS A 107 -12.89 -5.63 11.00
C LYS A 107 -12.31 -4.42 10.27
N GLU A 108 -11.66 -3.52 10.99
CA GLU A 108 -11.05 -2.32 10.37
C GLU A 108 -9.89 -2.67 9.44
N ILE A 109 -9.01 -3.62 9.84
CA ILE A 109 -7.91 -4.12 9.00
C ILE A 109 -8.44 -4.65 7.66
N ILE A 110 -9.47 -5.50 7.69
CA ILE A 110 -10.09 -6.09 6.50
C ILE A 110 -10.70 -5.00 5.61
N GLU A 111 -11.35 -4.02 6.20
CA GLU A 111 -11.96 -2.90 5.46
C GLU A 111 -10.91 -2.01 4.79
N ILE A 112 -9.80 -1.71 5.49
CA ILE A 112 -8.70 -0.94 4.89
C ILE A 112 -8.11 -1.71 3.70
N ILE A 113 -7.84 -3.01 3.84
CA ILE A 113 -7.31 -3.85 2.75
C ILE A 113 -8.27 -3.88 1.56
N ALA A 114 -9.59 -3.97 1.80
CA ALA A 114 -10.60 -3.99 0.75
C ALA A 114 -10.69 -2.68 -0.05
N LEU A 115 -10.12 -1.57 0.44
CA LEU A 115 -10.30 -0.23 -0.09
C LEU A 115 -8.98 0.52 -0.34
N HIS A 116 -7.80 -0.06 -0.06
CA HIS A 116 -6.54 0.69 -0.03
C HIS A 116 -6.17 1.38 -1.36
N ASP A 117 -6.54 0.80 -2.50
CA ASP A 117 -6.33 1.34 -3.86
C ASP A 117 -7.62 1.94 -4.48
N ALA A 118 -8.64 2.25 -3.66
CA ALA A 118 -9.94 2.72 -4.16
C ALA A 118 -9.85 4.08 -4.86
N ASP A 119 -8.85 4.92 -4.54
CA ASP A 119 -8.54 6.16 -5.25
C ASP A 119 -8.20 5.96 -6.73
N GLN A 120 -7.77 4.77 -7.10
CA GLN A 120 -7.42 4.40 -8.47
C GLN A 120 -8.62 3.86 -9.28
N LEU A 121 -9.78 3.67 -8.63
CA LEU A 121 -11.04 3.40 -9.29
C LEU A 121 -11.63 4.72 -9.81
N GLU A 122 -12.51 4.66 -10.85
CA GLU A 122 -13.03 5.88 -11.53
C GLU A 122 -13.73 6.90 -10.63
N GLU A 123 -14.29 6.43 -9.53
CA GLU A 123 -14.96 7.26 -8.57
C GLU A 123 -14.11 7.43 -7.32
N LYS A 124 -13.44 8.59 -7.20
CA LYS A 124 -12.87 9.03 -5.92
C LYS A 124 -14.02 9.29 -4.97
N ARG A 125 -14.31 8.31 -4.10
CA ARG A 125 -15.36 8.44 -3.08
C ARG A 125 -14.70 8.78 -1.74
N PRO A 126 -14.85 10.02 -1.23
CA PRO A 126 -14.29 10.41 0.07
C PRO A 126 -14.68 9.48 1.20
N GLU A 127 -15.87 8.85 1.11
CA GLU A 127 -16.37 7.88 2.08
C GLU A 127 -15.49 6.63 2.22
N PHE A 128 -14.68 6.28 1.20
CA PHE A 128 -13.76 5.14 1.30
C PHE A 128 -12.60 5.42 2.26
N TYR A 129 -12.29 6.69 2.51
CA TYR A 129 -11.23 7.14 3.41
C TYR A 129 -11.81 7.91 4.61
N ASN A 130 -12.91 7.39 5.17
CA ASN A 130 -13.68 8.05 6.24
C ASN A 130 -13.08 7.90 7.63
N THR A 131 -12.09 7.02 7.84
CA THR A 131 -11.36 6.90 9.11
C THR A 131 -9.93 7.45 8.98
N GLU A 132 -9.34 7.79 10.13
CA GLU A 132 -7.96 8.29 10.18
C GLU A 132 -6.96 7.20 9.77
N ASN A 133 -7.15 5.95 10.22
CA ASN A 133 -6.31 4.83 9.84
C ASN A 133 -6.30 4.58 8.32
N LYS A 134 -7.45 4.71 7.65
CA LYS A 134 -7.54 4.58 6.18
C LYS A 134 -6.70 5.64 5.47
N ARG A 135 -6.76 6.90 5.90
CA ARG A 135 -5.99 8.00 5.33
C ARG A 135 -4.50 7.87 5.59
N ILE A 136 -4.14 7.51 6.84
CA ILE A 136 -2.74 7.29 7.22
C ILE A 136 -2.17 6.13 6.40
N PHE A 137 -2.89 5.01 6.30
CA PHE A 137 -2.41 3.87 5.54
C PHE A 137 -2.20 4.21 4.07
N HIS A 138 -3.20 4.81 3.41
CA HIS A 138 -3.12 5.27 2.02
C HIS A 138 -1.85 6.09 1.78
N ASP A 139 -1.61 7.10 2.60
CA ASP A 139 -0.47 7.99 2.41
C ASP A 139 0.86 7.27 2.64
N PHE A 140 0.95 6.37 3.63
CA PHE A 140 2.17 5.59 3.87
C PHE A 140 2.44 4.57 2.77
N ASP A 141 1.42 3.93 2.23
CA ASP A 141 1.55 3.05 1.06
C ASP A 141 2.04 3.84 -0.17
N CYS A 142 1.52 5.04 -0.38
CA CYS A 142 1.94 5.93 -1.44
C CYS A 142 3.39 6.40 -1.33
N LEU A 143 3.99 6.46 -0.14
CA LEU A 143 5.35 7.00 0.05
C LEU A 143 6.42 6.25 -0.73
N ASP A 144 6.28 4.93 -0.95
CA ASP A 144 7.28 4.16 -1.71
C ASP A 144 7.46 4.69 -3.14
N ARG A 145 6.42 5.25 -3.76
CA ARG A 145 6.49 5.80 -5.12
C ARG A 145 7.31 7.09 -5.24
N TYR A 146 7.59 7.77 -4.13
CA TYR A 146 8.33 9.03 -4.09
C TYR A 146 9.81 8.87 -3.73
N ASN A 147 10.28 7.66 -3.41
CA ASN A 147 11.67 7.45 -3.08
C ASN A 147 12.55 7.36 -4.35
N LYS A 148 13.83 7.74 -4.20
CA LYS A 148 14.79 7.77 -5.32
C LYS A 148 14.93 6.43 -6.02
N GLU A 149 15.00 5.34 -5.26
CA GLU A 149 15.16 3.98 -5.81
C GLU A 149 14.01 3.59 -6.73
N ARG A 150 12.77 3.90 -6.32
CA ARG A 150 11.57 3.62 -7.11
C ARG A 150 11.52 4.50 -8.36
N ILE A 151 11.91 5.76 -8.24
CA ILE A 151 12.03 6.72 -9.34
C ILE A 151 13.03 6.21 -10.38
N ASP A 152 14.23 5.82 -9.95
CA ASP A 152 15.26 5.26 -10.83
C ASP A 152 14.78 3.95 -11.51
N ALA A 153 14.06 3.10 -10.77
CA ALA A 153 13.48 1.87 -11.32
C ALA A 153 12.42 2.15 -12.40
N TYR A 154 11.56 3.13 -12.22
CA TYR A 154 10.55 3.54 -13.22
C TYR A 154 11.19 4.07 -14.50
N LEU A 155 12.24 4.88 -14.37
CA LEU A 155 13.01 5.38 -15.52
C LEU A 155 13.71 4.24 -16.26
N LYS A 156 14.37 3.34 -15.53
CA LYS A 156 15.04 2.16 -16.10
C LYS A 156 14.07 1.23 -16.83
N ALA A 157 12.85 1.09 -16.31
CA ALA A 157 11.79 0.30 -16.92
C ALA A 157 11.15 0.98 -18.15
N GLY A 158 11.50 2.24 -18.46
CA GLY A 158 10.94 2.99 -19.57
C GLY A 158 9.47 3.37 -19.38
N LEU A 159 8.98 3.43 -18.15
CA LEU A 159 7.61 3.82 -17.84
C LEU A 159 7.37 5.31 -18.09
N PHE A 160 8.42 6.11 -18.07
CA PHE A 160 8.43 7.54 -18.37
C PHE A 160 9.56 7.84 -19.36
N LYS A 161 9.34 8.81 -20.24
CA LYS A 161 10.34 9.20 -21.26
C LYS A 161 11.50 9.98 -20.65
N THR A 162 11.19 10.84 -19.67
CA THR A 162 12.21 11.65 -18.99
C THR A 162 11.93 11.71 -17.48
N LYS A 163 12.96 12.10 -16.73
CA LYS A 163 12.85 12.33 -15.29
C LYS A 163 11.93 13.52 -15.00
N GLU A 164 11.99 14.56 -15.82
CA GLU A 164 11.16 15.76 -15.68
C GLU A 164 9.67 15.43 -15.85
N GLU A 165 9.32 14.62 -16.88
CA GLU A 165 7.94 14.14 -17.08
C GLU A 165 7.44 13.40 -15.85
N MET A 166 8.25 12.48 -15.33
CA MET A 166 7.90 11.70 -14.15
C MET A 166 7.75 12.56 -12.89
N LEU A 167 8.71 13.46 -12.62
CA LEU A 167 8.64 14.35 -11.45
C LEU A 167 7.43 15.27 -11.51
N LYS A 168 7.05 15.75 -12.70
CA LYS A 168 5.81 16.51 -12.89
C LYS A 168 4.58 15.69 -12.47
N ILE A 169 4.43 14.48 -12.98
CA ILE A 169 3.30 13.60 -12.65
C ILE A 169 3.29 13.26 -11.15
N LEU A 170 4.45 12.95 -10.56
CA LEU A 170 4.54 12.68 -9.14
C LEU A 170 4.16 13.91 -8.29
N THR A 171 4.56 15.10 -8.72
CA THR A 171 4.21 16.35 -8.03
C THR A 171 2.69 16.59 -8.04
N GLU A 172 2.04 16.36 -9.18
CA GLU A 172 0.58 16.46 -9.31
C GLU A 172 -0.12 15.44 -8.37
N LYS A 173 0.43 14.23 -8.25
CA LYS A 173 -0.12 13.18 -7.37
C LYS A 173 0.08 13.43 -5.87
N VAL A 174 0.95 14.35 -5.47
CA VAL A 174 1.07 14.73 -4.05
C VAL A 174 -0.25 15.32 -3.52
N ASP A 175 -1.02 15.97 -4.37
CA ASP A 175 -2.30 16.55 -3.95
C ASP A 175 -3.38 15.49 -3.68
N ASP A 176 -3.18 14.25 -4.15
CA ASP A 176 -4.05 13.10 -3.85
C ASP A 176 -3.84 12.54 -2.42
N LEU A 177 -2.72 12.86 -1.75
CA LEU A 177 -2.48 12.47 -0.35
C LEU A 177 -3.48 13.20 0.57
N PHE A 178 -3.75 12.63 1.74
CA PHE A 178 -4.71 13.18 2.70
C PHE A 178 -4.05 14.05 3.78
N ILE A 179 -2.79 13.75 4.15
CA ILE A 179 -2.13 14.27 5.35
C ILE A 179 -1.13 15.36 4.98
N GLU A 180 -1.37 16.57 5.43
CA GLU A 180 -0.54 17.76 5.09
C GLU A 180 0.92 17.65 5.53
N GLU A 181 1.20 16.97 6.66
CA GLU A 181 2.55 16.71 7.11
C GLU A 181 3.30 15.84 6.09
N ILE A 182 2.65 14.78 5.57
CA ILE A 182 3.21 13.88 4.56
C ILE A 182 3.36 14.60 3.22
N LYS A 183 2.35 15.37 2.78
CA LYS A 183 2.45 16.20 1.55
C LYS A 183 3.67 17.11 1.60
N THR A 184 3.87 17.78 2.73
CA THR A 184 4.98 18.71 2.91
C THR A 184 6.33 17.99 2.81
N GLN A 185 6.44 16.84 3.45
CA GLN A 185 7.64 16.00 3.40
C GLN A 185 7.92 15.52 1.97
N VAL A 186 6.92 15.02 1.26
CA VAL A 186 7.06 14.55 -0.12
C VAL A 186 7.42 15.69 -1.07
N LYS A 187 6.77 16.86 -0.96
CA LYS A 187 7.10 18.05 -1.77
C LYS A 187 8.57 18.49 -1.57
N LYS A 188 9.08 18.39 -0.35
CA LYS A 188 10.49 18.69 -0.06
C LYS A 188 11.39 17.64 -0.73
N GLN A 189 11.10 16.37 -0.56
CA GLN A 189 11.86 15.25 -1.13
C GLN A 189 11.95 15.33 -2.66
N LEU A 190 10.84 15.61 -3.34
CA LEU A 190 10.81 15.75 -4.80
C LEU A 190 11.65 16.91 -5.34
N LYS A 191 11.84 17.97 -4.55
CA LYS A 191 12.72 19.10 -4.93
C LYS A 191 14.21 18.78 -4.81
N GLU A 192 14.57 17.76 -4.03
CA GLU A 192 15.95 17.31 -3.83
C GLU A 192 16.38 16.24 -4.84
N LEU A 193 15.46 15.76 -5.67
CA LEU A 193 15.68 14.76 -6.73
C LEU A 193 15.94 15.38 -8.09
#